data_9bbde3dddf51259fdf979222d1b112fe
#
_entry.id   9bbde3dddf51259fdf979222d1b112fe
#
_cell.length_a   1.000
_cell.length_b   1.000
_cell.length_c   1.000
_cell.angle_alpha   90.00
_cell.angle_beta   90.00
_cell.angle_gamma   90.00
#
_symmetry.space_group_name_H-M   'P 1'
#
loop_
_entity.id
_entity.type
_entity.pdbx_description
1 polymer ?
#
loop_
_entity_poly.entity_id
_entity_poly.type
_entity_poly.pdbx_seq_one_letter_code
_entity_poly.pdbx_strand_id
1 'polypeptide(L)'
;MAGGLQEVRDRISSVQNTMQITSAMKMVSAAKLRRAQDAITQMRPYAVKLQGILSNVSASLEQGEGTYSEDREVKRVLVVAITSNRGLCGAFNNNIVKVATKVVKAGTEAGQVVEVLPLGKKALDAANRLDWAVAEGFGDAPTALFDSLDFANASEAVSYTHLRAHETFAN
;
A
#
# COMPACT_ATOMS: atom_id res chain seq x y z
N MET A 1 -48.24 3.08 29.95
CA MET A 1 -47.65 4.27 29.26
C MET A 1 -46.39 4.82 29.91
N ALA A 2 -46.00 4.44 31.14
CA ALA A 2 -44.75 4.87 31.77
C ALA A 2 -43.48 4.21 31.21
N GLY A 3 -43.56 3.02 30.61
CA GLY A 3 -42.41 2.31 30.03
C GLY A 3 -41.74 3.01 28.84
N GLY A 4 -42.51 3.67 27.99
CA GLY A 4 -41.96 4.33 26.81
C GLY A 4 -41.11 5.56 27.09
N LEU A 5 -41.37 6.27 28.21
CA LEU A 5 -40.63 7.48 28.56
C LEU A 5 -39.25 7.14 29.18
N GLN A 6 -39.18 6.05 29.93
CA GLN A 6 -37.92 5.51 30.46
C GLN A 6 -37.04 4.99 29.33
N GLU A 7 -37.60 4.22 28.40
CA GLU A 7 -36.90 3.70 27.21
C GLU A 7 -36.29 4.82 26.35
N VAL A 8 -37.04 5.92 26.15
CA VAL A 8 -36.55 7.09 25.41
C VAL A 8 -35.38 7.76 26.14
N ARG A 9 -35.44 7.89 27.45
CA ARG A 9 -34.34 8.46 28.28
C ARG A 9 -33.08 7.59 28.16
N ASP A 10 -33.21 6.30 28.30
CA ASP A 10 -32.11 5.34 28.19
C ASP A 10 -31.48 5.39 26.79
N ARG A 11 -32.29 5.51 25.74
CA ARG A 11 -31.83 5.69 24.37
C ARG A 11 -31.08 7.00 24.17
N ILE A 12 -31.55 8.12 24.73
CA ILE A 12 -30.86 9.41 24.68
C ILE A 12 -29.48 9.29 25.35
N SER A 13 -29.45 8.71 26.56
CA SER A 13 -28.19 8.50 27.29
C SER A 13 -27.19 7.65 26.50
N SER A 14 -27.65 6.54 25.90
CA SER A 14 -26.84 5.66 25.06
C SER A 14 -26.28 6.40 23.85
N VAL A 15 -27.10 7.20 23.18
CA VAL A 15 -26.66 7.99 22.01
C VAL A 15 -25.64 9.05 22.42
N GLN A 16 -25.84 9.73 23.57
CA GLN A 16 -24.88 10.71 24.10
C GLN A 16 -23.52 10.06 24.40
N ASN A 17 -23.52 8.90 25.04
CA ASN A 17 -22.29 8.15 25.32
C ASN A 17 -21.57 7.74 24.02
N THR A 18 -22.32 7.24 23.03
CA THR A 18 -21.77 6.89 21.72
C THR A 18 -21.18 8.10 21.00
N MET A 19 -21.83 9.27 21.11
CA MET A 19 -21.33 10.52 20.54
C MET A 19 -19.99 10.94 21.19
N GLN A 20 -19.87 10.81 22.51
CA GLN A 20 -18.62 11.13 23.23
C GLN A 20 -17.47 10.19 22.79
N ILE A 21 -17.74 8.87 22.72
CA ILE A 21 -16.76 7.89 22.25
C ILE A 21 -16.33 8.22 20.82
N THR A 22 -17.27 8.48 19.91
CA THR A 22 -16.99 8.80 18.52
C THR A 22 -16.17 10.10 18.40
N SER A 23 -16.48 11.10 19.23
CA SER A 23 -15.71 12.34 19.30
C SER A 23 -14.27 12.10 19.75
N ALA A 24 -14.06 11.27 20.77
CA ALA A 24 -12.72 10.88 21.20
C ALA A 24 -11.94 10.13 20.09
N MET A 25 -12.59 9.18 19.42
CA MET A 25 -11.99 8.47 18.28
C MET A 25 -11.61 9.42 17.13
N LYS A 26 -12.43 10.44 16.85
CA LYS A 26 -12.13 11.48 15.87
C LYS A 26 -10.87 12.25 16.24
N MET A 27 -10.71 12.65 17.51
CA MET A 27 -9.52 13.37 17.98
C MET A 27 -8.24 12.54 17.81
N VAL A 28 -8.27 11.27 18.22
CA VAL A 28 -7.13 10.36 18.06
C VAL A 28 -6.77 10.15 16.59
N SER A 29 -7.77 9.98 15.74
CA SER A 29 -7.57 9.80 14.29
C SER A 29 -6.98 11.07 13.65
N ALA A 30 -7.46 12.25 14.04
CA ALA A 30 -6.94 13.53 13.58
C ALA A 30 -5.47 13.74 14.00
N ALA A 31 -5.10 13.36 15.23
CA ALA A 31 -3.72 13.46 15.70
C ALA A 31 -2.78 12.52 14.92
N LYS A 32 -3.23 11.28 14.62
CA LYS A 32 -2.46 10.34 13.79
C LYS A 32 -2.31 10.84 12.35
N LEU A 33 -3.39 11.37 11.77
CA LEU A 33 -3.35 11.95 10.42
C LEU A 33 -2.37 13.10 10.34
N ARG A 34 -2.39 14.01 11.32
CA ARG A 34 -1.46 15.16 11.36
C ARG A 34 0.00 14.70 11.41
N ARG A 35 0.33 13.72 12.26
CA ARG A 35 1.69 13.16 12.32
C ARG A 35 2.13 12.59 10.97
N ALA A 36 1.26 11.84 10.29
CA ALA A 36 1.56 11.30 8.98
C ALA A 36 1.74 12.40 7.92
N GLN A 37 0.92 13.46 7.96
CA GLN A 37 1.04 14.60 7.06
C GLN A 37 2.36 15.38 7.30
N ASP A 38 2.73 15.61 8.56
CA ASP A 38 3.98 16.27 8.91
C ASP A 38 5.19 15.45 8.39
N ALA A 39 5.18 14.13 8.59
CA ALA A 39 6.22 13.23 8.08
C ALA A 39 6.34 13.27 6.54
N ILE A 40 5.22 13.24 5.82
CA ILE A 40 5.22 13.34 4.35
C ILE A 40 5.76 14.70 3.90
N THR A 41 5.37 15.78 4.58
CA THR A 41 5.83 17.13 4.24
C THR A 41 7.34 17.26 4.40
N GLN A 42 7.91 16.65 5.45
CA GLN A 42 9.37 16.62 5.66
C GLN A 42 10.11 15.75 4.63
N MET A 43 9.52 14.64 4.20
CA MET A 43 10.14 13.70 3.27
C MET A 43 10.05 14.16 1.79
N ARG A 44 9.02 14.93 1.45
CA ARG A 44 8.77 15.35 0.06
C ARG A 44 9.95 16.11 -0.60
N PRO A 45 10.63 17.07 0.05
CA PRO A 45 11.77 17.75 -0.55
C PRO A 45 12.91 16.78 -0.89
N TYR A 46 13.17 15.78 -0.03
CA TYR A 46 14.15 14.75 -0.28
C TYR A 46 13.82 13.91 -1.51
N ALA A 47 12.58 13.43 -1.61
CA ALA A 47 12.12 12.62 -2.74
C ALA A 47 12.21 13.40 -4.07
N VAL A 48 11.83 14.67 -4.08
CA VAL A 48 11.93 15.54 -5.27
C VAL A 48 13.38 15.75 -5.69
N LYS A 49 14.29 15.98 -4.73
CA LYS A 49 15.73 16.13 -5.01
C LYS A 49 16.34 14.84 -5.54
N LEU A 50 15.99 13.70 -4.95
CA LEU A 50 16.45 12.38 -5.41
C LEU A 50 15.98 12.09 -6.84
N GLN A 51 14.73 12.38 -7.15
CA GLN A 51 14.19 12.25 -8.52
C GLN A 51 14.95 13.14 -9.52
N GLY A 52 15.27 14.36 -9.13
CA GLY A 52 16.08 15.26 -9.96
C GLY A 52 17.49 14.72 -10.21
N ILE A 53 18.14 14.18 -9.19
CA ILE A 53 19.47 13.55 -9.32
C ILE A 53 19.40 12.35 -10.28
N LEU A 54 18.42 11.47 -10.08
CA LEU A 54 18.21 10.29 -10.95
C LEU A 54 17.98 10.72 -12.41
N SER A 55 17.16 11.74 -12.64
CA SER A 55 16.90 12.25 -13.99
C SER A 55 18.19 12.81 -14.63
N ASN A 56 19.00 13.54 -13.89
CA ASN A 56 20.27 14.09 -14.38
C ASN A 56 21.29 12.99 -14.68
N VAL A 57 21.42 11.99 -13.80
CA VAL A 57 22.31 10.84 -14.02
C VAL A 57 21.85 10.04 -15.25
N SER A 58 20.57 9.75 -15.36
CA SER A 58 20.04 9.03 -16.53
C SER A 58 20.25 9.80 -17.85
N ALA A 59 20.18 11.13 -17.80
CA ALA A 59 20.44 11.97 -18.98
C ALA A 59 21.94 12.06 -19.36
N SER A 60 22.84 11.81 -18.40
CA SER A 60 24.30 11.84 -18.61
C SER A 60 24.87 10.48 -19.01
N LEU A 61 24.12 9.39 -18.86
CA LEU A 61 24.52 8.05 -19.31
C LEU A 61 24.26 7.94 -20.82
N GLU A 62 25.25 7.49 -21.58
CA GLU A 62 25.05 7.11 -22.99
C GLU A 62 24.13 5.86 -23.06
N GLN A 63 23.37 5.74 -24.15
CA GLN A 63 22.48 4.58 -24.33
C GLN A 63 23.31 3.28 -24.30
N GLY A 64 23.06 2.45 -23.27
CA GLY A 64 23.75 1.18 -23.06
C GLY A 64 24.79 1.17 -21.92
N GLU A 65 25.11 2.31 -21.30
CA GLU A 65 25.91 2.36 -20.09
C GLU A 65 25.02 2.31 -18.83
N GLY A 66 24.92 1.16 -18.24
CA GLY A 66 24.26 0.95 -16.94
C GLY A 66 23.10 -0.03 -17.01
N THR A 67 23.21 -1.09 -16.23
CA THR A 67 22.23 -2.21 -16.15
C THR A 67 20.79 -1.77 -15.81
N TYR A 68 20.62 -0.60 -15.19
CA TYR A 68 19.30 -0.10 -14.76
C TYR A 68 18.66 0.91 -15.71
N SER A 69 19.43 1.45 -16.68
CA SER A 69 18.96 2.42 -17.67
C SER A 69 18.71 1.81 -19.06
N GLU A 70 18.91 0.50 -19.19
CA GLU A 70 18.70 -0.21 -20.42
C GLU A 70 17.20 -0.39 -20.70
N ASP A 71 16.77 -0.05 -21.90
CA ASP A 71 15.41 -0.24 -22.36
C ASP A 71 15.19 -1.70 -22.72
N ARG A 72 14.40 -2.43 -21.93
CA ARG A 72 14.16 -3.88 -22.06
C ARG A 72 12.69 -4.18 -22.15
N GLU A 73 12.38 -5.27 -22.83
CA GLU A 73 11.04 -5.83 -22.81
C GLU A 73 10.61 -6.21 -21.39
N VAL A 74 9.45 -5.70 -20.95
CA VAL A 74 8.91 -5.97 -19.62
C VAL A 74 8.27 -7.35 -19.60
N LYS A 75 8.96 -8.34 -19.01
CA LYS A 75 8.46 -9.73 -18.89
C LYS A 75 7.78 -10.00 -17.56
N ARG A 76 8.20 -9.31 -16.48
CA ARG A 76 7.66 -9.49 -15.12
C ARG A 76 7.27 -8.14 -14.54
N VAL A 77 6.12 -8.08 -13.90
CA VAL A 77 5.57 -6.88 -13.26
C VAL A 77 5.24 -7.19 -11.81
N LEU A 78 5.78 -6.41 -10.89
CA LEU A 78 5.38 -6.45 -9.49
C LEU A 78 4.44 -5.28 -9.17
N VAL A 79 3.23 -5.59 -8.73
CA VAL A 79 2.23 -4.61 -8.32
C VAL A 79 2.22 -4.50 -6.81
N VAL A 80 2.70 -3.38 -6.26
CA VAL A 80 2.66 -3.12 -4.83
C VAL A 80 1.31 -2.48 -4.49
N ALA A 81 0.41 -3.23 -3.85
CA ALA A 81 -0.92 -2.78 -3.50
C ALA A 81 -0.99 -2.35 -2.03
N ILE A 82 -1.00 -1.05 -1.77
CA ILE A 82 -1.00 -0.47 -0.40
C ILE A 82 -2.43 -0.15 0.02
N THR A 83 -2.92 -0.83 1.06
CA THR A 83 -4.26 -0.61 1.62
C THR A 83 -4.20 -0.43 3.14
N SER A 84 -5.34 -0.15 3.76
CA SER A 84 -5.45 -0.13 5.22
C SER A 84 -5.65 -1.54 5.80
N ASN A 85 -5.30 -1.71 7.09
CA ASN A 85 -5.59 -2.95 7.83
C ASN A 85 -7.07 -3.03 8.26
N ARG A 86 -7.73 -1.88 8.43
CA ARG A 86 -9.11 -1.77 8.91
C ARG A 86 -10.01 -1.16 7.84
N GLY A 87 -11.32 -1.35 8.01
CA GLY A 87 -12.34 -0.68 7.22
C GLY A 87 -12.60 0.78 7.67
N LEU A 88 -13.77 1.29 7.33
CA LEU A 88 -14.24 2.64 7.65
C LEU A 88 -13.41 3.77 7.01
N CYS A 89 -12.83 3.48 5.86
CA CYS A 89 -12.02 4.42 5.06
C CYS A 89 -12.73 4.85 3.76
N GLY A 90 -14.06 4.77 3.71
CA GLY A 90 -14.85 5.05 2.51
C GLY A 90 -14.48 4.11 1.35
N ALA A 91 -14.31 4.66 0.16
CA ALA A 91 -13.99 3.90 -1.05
C ALA A 91 -12.48 3.60 -1.23
N PHE A 92 -11.62 4.02 -0.31
CA PHE A 92 -10.16 3.94 -0.46
C PHE A 92 -9.68 2.53 -0.84
N ASN A 93 -9.96 1.52 -0.01
CA ASN A 93 -9.51 0.15 -0.26
C ASN A 93 -10.09 -0.41 -1.57
N ASN A 94 -11.38 -0.17 -1.82
CA ASN A 94 -12.04 -0.65 -3.05
C ASN A 94 -11.45 -0.01 -4.31
N ASN A 95 -11.08 1.26 -4.26
CA ASN A 95 -10.45 1.93 -5.39
C ASN A 95 -9.05 1.36 -5.67
N ILE A 96 -8.24 1.11 -4.64
CA ILE A 96 -6.92 0.46 -4.80
C ILE A 96 -7.09 -0.93 -5.43
N VAL A 97 -8.00 -1.75 -4.91
CA VAL A 97 -8.26 -3.09 -5.46
C VAL A 97 -8.71 -3.03 -6.91
N LYS A 98 -9.58 -2.09 -7.28
CA LYS A 98 -10.02 -1.90 -8.67
C LYS A 98 -8.85 -1.53 -9.59
N VAL A 99 -7.98 -0.62 -9.17
CA VAL A 99 -6.81 -0.21 -9.96
C VAL A 99 -5.84 -1.38 -10.10
N ALA A 100 -5.51 -2.07 -8.99
CA ALA A 100 -4.65 -3.25 -9.01
C ALA A 100 -5.21 -4.34 -9.95
N THR A 101 -6.52 -4.62 -9.87
CA THR A 101 -7.17 -5.60 -10.77
C THR A 101 -7.01 -5.23 -12.26
N LYS A 102 -7.13 -3.95 -12.59
CA LYS A 102 -6.92 -3.50 -13.97
C LYS A 102 -5.50 -3.73 -14.44
N VAL A 103 -4.51 -3.41 -13.60
CA VAL A 103 -3.09 -3.59 -13.92
C VAL A 103 -2.75 -5.07 -14.06
N VAL A 104 -3.20 -5.91 -13.13
CA VAL A 104 -3.00 -7.37 -13.18
C VAL A 104 -3.59 -7.96 -14.46
N LYS A 105 -4.83 -7.61 -14.81
CA LYS A 105 -5.46 -8.09 -16.05
C LYS A 105 -4.72 -7.64 -17.28
N ALA A 106 -4.39 -6.36 -17.39
CA ALA A 106 -3.67 -5.82 -18.54
C ALA A 106 -2.29 -6.47 -18.72
N GLY A 107 -1.55 -6.71 -17.64
CA GLY A 107 -0.26 -7.41 -17.71
C GLY A 107 -0.41 -8.88 -18.11
N THR A 108 -1.42 -9.59 -17.59
CA THR A 108 -1.70 -10.97 -17.97
C THR A 108 -2.11 -11.07 -19.45
N GLU A 109 -2.94 -10.16 -19.92
CA GLU A 109 -3.35 -10.08 -21.35
C GLU A 109 -2.16 -9.78 -22.28
N ALA A 110 -1.17 -9.02 -21.79
CA ALA A 110 0.08 -8.75 -22.49
C ALA A 110 1.09 -9.92 -22.42
N GLY A 111 0.75 -11.05 -21.80
CA GLY A 111 1.63 -12.21 -21.66
C GLY A 111 2.75 -12.02 -20.61
N GLN A 112 2.63 -11.03 -19.73
CA GLN A 112 3.60 -10.76 -18.67
C GLN A 112 3.28 -11.60 -17.43
N VAL A 113 4.31 -11.97 -16.66
CA VAL A 113 4.15 -12.54 -15.32
C VAL A 113 3.88 -11.42 -14.35
N VAL A 114 2.66 -11.38 -13.79
CA VAL A 114 2.26 -10.33 -12.85
C VAL A 114 2.16 -10.91 -11.45
N GLU A 115 2.94 -10.37 -10.53
CA GLU A 115 2.90 -10.72 -9.12
C GLU A 115 2.40 -9.52 -8.31
N VAL A 116 1.70 -9.76 -7.22
CA VAL A 116 1.16 -8.70 -6.36
C VAL A 116 1.80 -8.80 -4.98
N LEU A 117 2.35 -7.69 -4.49
CA LEU A 117 2.78 -7.52 -3.11
C LEU A 117 1.70 -6.75 -2.34
N PRO A 118 0.86 -7.45 -1.54
CA PRO A 118 -0.19 -6.80 -0.77
C PRO A 118 0.38 -6.20 0.52
N LEU A 119 0.37 -4.88 0.65
CA LEU A 119 0.67 -4.18 1.91
C LEU A 119 -0.64 -3.75 2.58
N GLY A 120 -0.94 -4.35 3.71
CA GLY A 120 -2.18 -4.16 4.45
C GLY A 120 -3.18 -5.30 4.28
N LYS A 121 -3.90 -5.58 5.37
CA LYS A 121 -4.84 -6.73 5.44
C LYS A 121 -5.88 -6.73 4.34
N LYS A 122 -6.39 -5.54 3.95
CA LYS A 122 -7.43 -5.44 2.91
C LYS A 122 -6.92 -5.77 1.51
N ALA A 123 -5.65 -5.50 1.22
CA ALA A 123 -5.01 -5.94 -0.02
C ALA A 123 -4.82 -7.46 -0.04
N LEU A 124 -4.38 -8.04 1.09
CA LEU A 124 -4.22 -9.48 1.22
C LEU A 124 -5.56 -10.23 1.10
N ASP A 125 -6.61 -9.76 1.79
CA ASP A 125 -7.96 -10.31 1.66
C ASP A 125 -8.47 -10.27 0.21
N ALA A 126 -8.12 -9.20 -0.53
CA ALA A 126 -8.48 -9.06 -1.94
C ALA A 126 -7.65 -9.97 -2.85
N ALA A 127 -6.34 -10.09 -2.60
CA ALA A 127 -5.46 -10.97 -3.35
C ALA A 127 -5.94 -12.44 -3.25
N ASN A 128 -6.23 -12.91 -2.03
CA ASN A 128 -6.74 -14.26 -1.81
C ASN A 128 -8.13 -14.49 -2.45
N ARG A 129 -9.01 -13.48 -2.42
CA ARG A 129 -10.35 -13.59 -3.02
C ARG A 129 -10.34 -13.58 -4.54
N LEU A 130 -9.40 -12.84 -5.14
CA LEU A 130 -9.29 -12.66 -6.59
C LEU A 130 -8.24 -13.59 -7.22
N ASP A 131 -7.66 -14.47 -6.41
CA ASP A 131 -6.65 -15.46 -6.83
C ASP A 131 -5.48 -14.81 -7.57
N TRP A 132 -4.95 -13.69 -7.01
CA TRP A 132 -3.76 -13.05 -7.54
C TRP A 132 -2.51 -13.83 -7.15
N ALA A 133 -1.54 -13.92 -8.05
CA ALA A 133 -0.21 -14.42 -7.72
C ALA A 133 0.45 -13.47 -6.71
N VAL A 134 0.59 -13.91 -5.47
CA VAL A 134 1.26 -13.12 -4.42
C VAL A 134 2.75 -13.38 -4.49
N ALA A 135 3.54 -12.31 -4.48
CA ALA A 135 4.99 -12.40 -4.53
C ALA A 135 5.53 -13.20 -3.33
N GLU A 136 6.30 -14.25 -3.60
CA GLU A 136 6.90 -15.09 -2.57
C GLU A 136 8.12 -14.40 -1.92
N GLY A 137 8.37 -14.69 -0.66
CA GLY A 137 9.57 -14.24 0.06
C GLY A 137 9.40 -13.02 0.96
N PHE A 138 8.19 -12.46 1.07
CA PHE A 138 7.87 -11.39 2.02
C PHE A 138 7.29 -11.91 3.35
N GLY A 139 7.54 -13.17 3.68
CA GLY A 139 7.12 -13.82 4.92
C GLY A 139 5.61 -14.07 5.02
N ASP A 140 5.23 -14.85 6.04
CA ASP A 140 3.83 -15.24 6.32
C ASP A 140 2.93 -14.07 6.77
N ALA A 141 3.44 -12.84 6.81
CA ALA A 141 2.73 -11.70 7.35
C ALA A 141 2.93 -10.41 6.54
N PRO A 142 2.29 -10.26 5.34
CA PRO A 142 2.22 -8.97 4.65
C PRO A 142 1.60 -7.86 5.52
N THR A 143 0.82 -8.23 6.53
CA THR A 143 0.27 -7.33 7.54
C THR A 143 1.30 -6.84 8.55
N ALA A 144 2.30 -7.66 8.89
CA ALA A 144 3.39 -7.25 9.79
C ALA A 144 4.32 -6.23 9.14
N LEU A 145 4.53 -6.34 7.82
CA LEU A 145 5.29 -5.34 7.07
C LEU A 145 4.65 -3.94 7.17
N PHE A 146 3.32 -3.86 7.19
CA PHE A 146 2.62 -2.58 7.26
C PHE A 146 2.70 -1.92 8.65
N ASP A 147 2.70 -2.72 9.71
CA ASP A 147 2.82 -2.23 11.09
C ASP A 147 4.27 -1.86 11.46
N SER A 148 5.25 -2.43 10.78
CA SER A 148 6.70 -2.23 10.98
C SER A 148 7.43 -1.71 9.73
N LEU A 149 6.74 -0.96 8.86
CA LEU A 149 7.33 -0.36 7.65
C LEU A 149 8.43 0.61 8.07
N ASP A 150 9.65 0.12 8.04
CA ASP A 150 10.87 0.90 8.20
C ASP A 150 11.66 0.94 6.88
N PHE A 151 12.76 1.66 6.89
CA PHE A 151 13.62 1.79 5.71
C PHE A 151 14.24 0.44 5.31
N ALA A 152 14.54 -0.44 6.26
CA ALA A 152 15.12 -1.75 6.00
C ALA A 152 14.13 -2.65 5.25
N ASN A 153 12.89 -2.74 5.72
CA ASN A 153 11.82 -3.52 5.09
C ASN A 153 11.47 -2.99 3.69
N ALA A 154 11.46 -1.67 3.51
CA ALA A 154 11.24 -1.06 2.20
C ALA A 154 12.41 -1.35 1.24
N SER A 155 13.65 -1.30 1.72
CA SER A 155 14.84 -1.64 0.95
C SER A 155 14.87 -3.13 0.57
N GLU A 156 14.48 -4.01 1.46
CA GLU A 156 14.39 -5.45 1.20
C GLU A 156 13.36 -5.75 0.11
N ALA A 157 12.17 -5.12 0.17
CA ALA A 157 11.15 -5.23 -0.86
C ALA A 157 11.66 -4.80 -2.24
N VAL A 158 12.40 -3.69 -2.32
CA VAL A 158 12.98 -3.20 -3.57
C VAL A 158 14.13 -4.08 -4.04
N SER A 159 15.01 -4.52 -3.14
CA SER A 159 16.15 -5.40 -3.46
C SER A 159 15.68 -6.76 -4.00
N TYR A 160 14.61 -7.32 -3.43
CA TYR A 160 14.03 -8.57 -3.91
C TYR A 160 13.58 -8.47 -5.37
N THR A 161 12.95 -7.37 -5.75
CA THR A 161 12.48 -7.17 -7.14
C THR A 161 13.62 -6.98 -8.12
N HIS A 162 14.76 -6.42 -7.71
CA HIS A 162 15.89 -6.14 -8.58
C HIS A 162 16.92 -7.28 -8.62
N LEU A 163 17.24 -7.89 -7.48
CA LEU A 163 18.29 -8.90 -7.39
C LEU A 163 17.78 -10.28 -7.80
N ARG A 164 16.62 -10.72 -7.33
CA ARG A 164 16.08 -12.05 -7.69
C ARG A 164 15.53 -12.13 -9.11
N ALA A 165 15.11 -11.03 -9.71
CA ALA A 165 14.74 -11.03 -11.12
C ALA A 165 15.93 -11.35 -12.05
N HIS A 166 17.16 -11.16 -11.60
CA HIS A 166 18.38 -11.51 -12.32
C HIS A 166 18.88 -12.94 -12.08
N GLU A 167 18.60 -13.55 -10.92
CA GLU A 167 19.10 -14.88 -10.57
C GLU A 167 18.39 -16.04 -11.29
N THR A 168 17.20 -15.81 -11.86
CA THR A 168 16.44 -16.86 -12.60
C THR A 168 16.92 -17.10 -14.02
N PHE A 169 17.98 -16.44 -14.47
CA PHE A 169 18.57 -16.65 -15.80
C PHE A 169 19.90 -17.44 -15.79
N ALA A 170 20.32 -17.96 -14.64
CA ALA A 170 21.59 -18.68 -14.50
C ALA A 170 21.41 -20.20 -14.27
N ASN A 171 20.30 -20.81 -14.73
CA ASN A 171 20.17 -22.27 -14.84
C ASN A 171 19.37 -22.65 -16.06
#